data_2462666c015a0276d95d8721b401b510
#
_entry.id   2462666c015a0276d95d8721b401b510
#
_cell.length_a   1.000
_cell.length_b   1.000
_cell.length_c   1.000
_cell.angle_alpha   90.00
_cell.angle_beta   90.00
_cell.angle_gamma   90.00
#
_symmetry.space_group_name_H-M   'P 1'
#
loop_
_entity.id
_entity.type
_entity.pdbx_description
1 polymer ?
#
loop_
_entity_poly.entity_id
_entity_poly.type
_entity_poly.pdbx_seq_one_letter_code
_entity_poly.pdbx_strand_id
1 'polypeptide(L)'
;AEQFFDEDRVTRIRDRYPDHCLIFGSHIGPFTAGYMAMGFKRFFERIVRDPGFVSQLLETRTEWCVAMFRRAVHLGAEILVLGDDAAHREGPMVSERMWRELVLPFHRRIVRELRVPVLWHSDGNIEPLMPMAVEAGFAGVHGLEPAAAMNLARLKQSFGKELVLIGNIDTRVLCGSDLVAVRREVSRCITQGAPCGSYMIATCNSIFAGMNPLAVAEMFRCEREVGFYPLRTNRDPGP
;
A
#
# COMPACT_ATOMS: atom_id res chain seq x y z
N ALA A 1 -1.28 -16.93 -16.08
CA ALA A 1 -1.41 -16.81 -14.61
C ALA A 1 -0.84 -18.06 -13.90
N GLU A 2 -1.02 -19.25 -14.45
CA GLU A 2 -0.60 -20.53 -13.81
C GLU A 2 0.91 -20.62 -13.54
N GLN A 3 1.75 -20.06 -14.39
CA GLN A 3 3.21 -20.08 -14.22
C GLN A 3 3.74 -19.08 -13.18
N PHE A 4 2.88 -18.23 -12.58
CA PHE A 4 3.28 -17.15 -11.67
C PHE A 4 3.39 -17.59 -10.21
N PHE A 5 2.76 -18.72 -9.85
CA PHE A 5 2.67 -19.19 -8.48
C PHE A 5 3.41 -20.51 -8.30
N ASP A 6 4.31 -20.54 -7.33
CA ASP A 6 4.84 -21.75 -6.73
C ASP A 6 3.84 -22.21 -5.66
N GLU A 7 2.90 -23.05 -6.05
CA GLU A 7 1.81 -23.52 -5.18
C GLU A 7 2.33 -24.31 -3.97
N ASP A 8 3.39 -25.12 -4.18
CA ASP A 8 4.02 -25.85 -3.09
C ASP A 8 4.64 -24.90 -2.07
N ARG A 9 5.21 -23.79 -2.53
CA ARG A 9 5.73 -22.75 -1.64
C ARG A 9 4.63 -22.06 -0.85
N VAL A 10 3.50 -21.74 -1.49
CA VAL A 10 2.35 -21.13 -0.81
C VAL A 10 1.82 -22.10 0.26
N THR A 11 1.65 -23.37 -0.06
CA THR A 11 1.21 -24.40 0.87
C THR A 11 2.16 -24.49 2.08
N ARG A 12 3.47 -24.61 1.83
CA ARG A 12 4.48 -24.66 2.91
C ARG A 12 4.45 -23.41 3.81
N ILE A 13 4.21 -22.23 3.26
CA ILE A 13 4.08 -20.99 4.04
C ILE A 13 2.85 -21.06 4.94
N ARG A 14 1.70 -21.46 4.41
CA ARG A 14 0.45 -21.58 5.18
C ARG A 14 0.57 -22.60 6.31
N ASP A 15 1.16 -23.76 6.03
CA ASP A 15 1.36 -24.83 7.03
C ASP A 15 2.31 -24.38 8.14
N ARG A 16 3.32 -23.57 7.80
CA ARG A 16 4.29 -23.07 8.76
C ARG A 16 3.76 -21.91 9.62
N TYR A 17 2.79 -21.15 9.12
CA TYR A 17 2.24 -19.96 9.76
C TYR A 17 0.71 -19.97 9.75
N PRO A 18 0.06 -20.96 10.37
CA PRO A 18 -1.40 -21.17 10.28
C PRO A 18 -2.21 -20.00 10.88
N ASP A 19 -1.64 -19.28 11.86
CA ASP A 19 -2.29 -18.16 12.55
C ASP A 19 -2.02 -16.80 11.88
N HIS A 20 -1.38 -16.78 10.70
CA HIS A 20 -1.07 -15.56 9.97
C HIS A 20 -1.98 -15.37 8.77
N CYS A 21 -2.44 -14.13 8.56
CA CYS A 21 -3.15 -13.75 7.35
C CYS A 21 -2.24 -13.81 6.12
N LEU A 22 -2.67 -14.49 5.07
CA LEU A 22 -1.93 -14.54 3.81
C LEU A 22 -2.27 -13.32 2.95
N ILE A 23 -1.30 -12.43 2.81
CA ILE A 23 -1.40 -11.25 1.95
C ILE A 23 -0.64 -11.50 0.65
N PHE A 24 -1.30 -11.25 -0.49
CA PHE A 24 -0.65 -11.32 -1.79
C PHE A 24 -0.61 -9.95 -2.46
N GLY A 25 0.57 -9.54 -2.93
CA GLY A 25 0.78 -8.25 -3.58
C GLY A 25 1.27 -8.35 -5.02
N SER A 26 0.81 -7.43 -5.86
CA SER A 26 1.37 -7.14 -7.18
C SER A 26 1.84 -5.70 -7.23
N HIS A 27 3.11 -5.48 -7.57
CA HIS A 27 3.71 -4.15 -7.64
C HIS A 27 3.51 -3.45 -9.00
N ILE A 28 2.75 -4.05 -9.93
CA ILE A 28 2.55 -3.50 -11.26
C ILE A 28 1.05 -3.53 -11.59
N GLY A 29 0.35 -2.49 -11.16
CA GLY A 29 -1.03 -2.23 -11.53
C GLY A 29 -1.19 -1.69 -12.96
N PRO A 30 -2.41 -1.33 -13.38
CA PRO A 30 -2.69 -0.89 -14.74
C PRO A 30 -1.88 0.35 -15.16
N PHE A 31 -1.87 1.39 -14.35
CA PHE A 31 -1.20 2.65 -14.66
C PHE A 31 0.33 2.49 -14.66
N THR A 32 0.87 1.82 -13.64
CA THR A 32 2.31 1.49 -13.54
C THR A 32 2.77 0.68 -14.75
N ALA A 33 2.01 -0.33 -15.17
CA ALA A 33 2.33 -1.12 -16.35
C ALA A 33 2.42 -0.27 -17.62
N GLY A 34 1.57 0.74 -17.75
CA GLY A 34 1.56 1.64 -18.89
C GLY A 34 2.89 2.39 -19.07
N TYR A 35 3.35 3.09 -18.03
CA TYR A 35 4.61 3.84 -18.13
C TYR A 35 5.84 2.93 -18.07
N MET A 36 5.78 1.77 -17.43
CA MET A 36 6.87 0.80 -17.48
C MET A 36 7.06 0.17 -18.86
N ALA A 37 5.98 -0.14 -19.56
CA ALA A 37 6.03 -0.73 -20.90
C ALA A 37 6.50 0.26 -21.99
N MET A 38 6.09 1.53 -21.88
CA MET A 38 6.31 2.54 -22.91
C MET A 38 7.44 3.52 -22.60
N GLY A 39 7.84 3.61 -21.32
CA GLY A 39 8.63 4.70 -20.76
C GLY A 39 7.79 5.94 -20.44
N PHE A 40 8.16 6.68 -19.39
CA PHE A 40 7.40 7.83 -18.88
C PHE A 40 6.99 8.81 -19.97
N LYS A 41 7.94 9.34 -20.75
CA LYS A 41 7.66 10.36 -21.76
C LYS A 41 6.59 9.91 -22.75
N ARG A 42 6.75 8.73 -23.34
CA ARG A 42 5.83 8.23 -24.37
C ARG A 42 4.45 7.94 -23.80
N PHE A 43 4.38 7.39 -22.60
CA PHE A 43 3.13 7.09 -21.95
C PHE A 43 2.31 8.36 -21.67
N PHE A 44 2.91 9.39 -21.07
CA PHE A 44 2.22 10.64 -20.76
C PHE A 44 1.86 11.45 -22.02
N GLU A 45 2.69 11.42 -23.07
CA GLU A 45 2.31 11.98 -24.36
C GLU A 45 1.09 11.26 -24.96
N ARG A 46 1.02 9.93 -24.84
CA ARG A 46 -0.11 9.14 -25.33
C ARG A 46 -1.39 9.37 -24.54
N ILE A 47 -1.33 9.54 -23.24
CA ILE A 47 -2.52 9.90 -22.44
C ILE A 47 -3.25 11.11 -23.05
N VAL A 48 -2.50 12.10 -23.55
CA VAL A 48 -3.08 13.33 -24.11
C VAL A 48 -3.47 13.16 -25.59
N ARG A 49 -2.62 12.49 -26.39
CA ARG A 49 -2.79 12.42 -27.85
C ARG A 49 -3.67 11.27 -28.32
N ASP A 50 -3.73 10.19 -27.54
CA ASP A 50 -4.43 8.95 -27.90
C ASP A 50 -4.91 8.21 -26.65
N PRO A 51 -5.86 8.81 -25.90
CA PRO A 51 -6.37 8.23 -24.67
C PRO A 51 -7.06 6.87 -24.89
N GLY A 52 -7.60 6.62 -26.11
CA GLY A 52 -8.21 5.35 -26.47
C GLY A 52 -7.22 4.20 -26.45
N PHE A 53 -6.03 4.39 -27.02
CA PHE A 53 -4.95 3.42 -26.96
C PHE A 53 -4.52 3.14 -25.50
N VAL A 54 -4.34 4.21 -24.71
CA VAL A 54 -3.97 4.05 -23.31
C VAL A 54 -5.04 3.29 -22.55
N SER A 55 -6.32 3.58 -22.76
CA SER A 55 -7.42 2.85 -22.15
C SER A 55 -7.39 1.35 -22.48
N GLN A 56 -7.11 0.97 -23.72
CA GLN A 56 -6.97 -0.45 -24.12
C GLN A 56 -5.77 -1.12 -23.41
N LEU A 57 -4.66 -0.40 -23.25
CA LEU A 57 -3.49 -0.91 -22.53
C LEU A 57 -3.81 -1.16 -21.05
N LEU A 58 -4.47 -0.19 -20.40
CA LEU A 58 -4.91 -0.33 -19.01
C LEU A 58 -5.93 -1.45 -18.85
N GLU A 59 -6.87 -1.61 -19.79
CA GLU A 59 -7.85 -2.70 -19.83
C GLU A 59 -7.15 -4.06 -19.84
N THR A 60 -6.25 -4.28 -20.80
CA THR A 60 -5.49 -5.54 -20.91
C THR A 60 -4.74 -5.87 -19.63
N ARG A 61 -4.13 -4.86 -19.00
CA ARG A 61 -3.44 -5.07 -17.73
C ARG A 61 -4.39 -5.35 -16.59
N THR A 62 -5.55 -4.70 -16.57
CA THR A 62 -6.61 -4.94 -15.58
C THR A 62 -7.10 -6.39 -15.62
N GLU A 63 -7.36 -6.93 -16.81
CA GLU A 63 -7.73 -8.33 -16.99
C GLU A 63 -6.68 -9.29 -16.42
N TRP A 64 -5.42 -8.98 -16.69
CA TRP A 64 -4.31 -9.76 -16.15
C TRP A 64 -4.25 -9.68 -14.62
N CYS A 65 -4.40 -8.48 -14.03
CA CYS A 65 -4.42 -8.29 -12.57
C CYS A 65 -5.55 -9.09 -11.92
N VAL A 66 -6.76 -9.02 -12.49
CA VAL A 66 -7.92 -9.75 -11.98
C VAL A 66 -7.68 -11.26 -12.04
N ALA A 67 -7.18 -11.78 -13.17
CA ALA A 67 -6.90 -13.21 -13.32
C ALA A 67 -5.85 -13.69 -12.31
N MET A 68 -4.78 -12.92 -12.13
CA MET A 68 -3.72 -13.21 -11.18
C MET A 68 -4.24 -13.18 -9.73
N PHE A 69 -4.98 -12.16 -9.35
CA PHE A 69 -5.53 -12.03 -8.00
C PHE A 69 -6.57 -13.10 -7.69
N ARG A 70 -7.41 -13.49 -8.65
CA ARG A 70 -8.32 -14.64 -8.50
C ARG A 70 -7.57 -15.92 -8.20
N ARG A 71 -6.42 -16.14 -8.86
CA ARG A 71 -5.57 -17.31 -8.57
C ARG A 71 -4.98 -17.21 -7.16
N ALA A 72 -4.50 -16.03 -6.73
CA ALA A 72 -4.01 -15.82 -5.37
C ALA A 72 -5.08 -16.13 -4.32
N VAL A 73 -6.32 -15.66 -4.52
CA VAL A 73 -7.46 -15.96 -3.64
C VAL A 73 -7.76 -17.47 -3.62
N HIS A 74 -7.73 -18.15 -4.76
CA HIS A 74 -7.89 -19.60 -4.83
C HIS A 74 -6.81 -20.35 -4.02
N LEU A 75 -5.59 -19.82 -3.97
CA LEU A 75 -4.49 -20.35 -3.16
C LEU A 75 -4.56 -19.92 -1.69
N GLY A 76 -5.59 -19.18 -1.30
CA GLY A 76 -5.90 -18.82 0.08
C GLY A 76 -5.42 -17.43 0.49
N ALA A 77 -5.12 -16.53 -0.44
CA ALA A 77 -4.90 -15.13 -0.09
C ALA A 77 -6.18 -14.51 0.49
N GLU A 78 -6.05 -13.88 1.65
CA GLU A 78 -7.15 -13.26 2.40
C GLU A 78 -7.19 -11.75 2.18
N ILE A 79 -6.07 -11.14 1.82
CA ILE A 79 -5.92 -9.73 1.47
C ILE A 79 -5.05 -9.63 0.21
N LEU A 80 -5.40 -8.68 -0.66
CA LEU A 80 -4.65 -8.39 -1.87
C LEU A 80 -4.07 -6.97 -1.81
N VAL A 81 -2.89 -6.77 -2.39
CA VAL A 81 -2.26 -5.46 -2.53
C VAL A 81 -2.03 -5.16 -4.00
N LEU A 82 -2.72 -4.16 -4.52
CA LEU A 82 -2.48 -3.61 -5.86
C LEU A 82 -1.45 -2.49 -5.75
N GLY A 83 -0.22 -2.72 -6.19
CA GLY A 83 0.79 -1.69 -6.36
C GLY A 83 0.58 -0.99 -7.70
N ASP A 84 0.16 0.26 -7.67
CA ASP A 84 -0.09 1.08 -8.86
C ASP A 84 0.28 2.53 -8.57
N ASP A 85 1.57 2.86 -8.79
CA ASP A 85 2.14 4.14 -8.41
C ASP A 85 1.55 5.28 -9.24
N ALA A 86 0.93 6.21 -8.52
CA ALA A 86 0.13 7.31 -9.06
C ALA A 86 0.77 8.69 -8.87
N ALA A 87 1.81 8.78 -8.04
CA ALA A 87 2.33 10.06 -7.60
C ALA A 87 3.86 10.05 -7.49
N HIS A 88 4.40 11.24 -7.47
CA HIS A 88 5.75 11.55 -7.04
C HIS A 88 5.69 12.36 -5.73
N ARG A 89 6.84 12.79 -5.24
CA ARG A 89 6.95 13.48 -3.94
C ARG A 89 6.02 14.70 -3.79
N GLU A 90 5.77 15.43 -4.86
CA GLU A 90 5.03 16.69 -4.83
C GLU A 90 3.54 16.54 -5.11
N GLY A 91 3.10 15.39 -5.66
CA GLY A 91 1.70 15.12 -5.97
C GLY A 91 1.49 14.09 -7.07
N PRO A 92 0.24 13.93 -7.52
CA PRO A 92 -0.11 12.97 -8.56
C PRO A 92 0.60 13.21 -9.89
N MET A 93 0.92 12.15 -10.61
CA MET A 93 1.56 12.19 -11.94
C MET A 93 0.64 12.72 -13.04
N VAL A 94 -0.66 12.66 -12.81
CA VAL A 94 -1.69 13.23 -13.69
C VAL A 94 -2.71 13.98 -12.84
N SER A 95 -3.50 14.88 -13.44
CA SER A 95 -4.55 15.60 -12.72
C SER A 95 -5.60 14.64 -12.13
N GLU A 96 -6.24 15.05 -11.02
CA GLU A 96 -7.35 14.29 -10.42
C GLU A 96 -8.46 13.98 -11.44
N ARG A 97 -8.80 14.93 -12.32
CA ARG A 97 -9.76 14.72 -13.39
C ARG A 97 -9.32 13.61 -14.33
N MET A 98 -8.06 13.64 -14.75
CA MET A 98 -7.52 12.63 -15.66
C MET A 98 -7.45 11.25 -14.99
N TRP A 99 -7.07 11.20 -13.71
CA TRP A 99 -7.10 9.96 -12.94
C TRP A 99 -8.52 9.38 -12.86
N ARG A 100 -9.50 10.23 -12.58
CA ARG A 100 -10.91 9.86 -12.50
C ARG A 100 -11.45 9.29 -13.81
N GLU A 101 -11.10 9.91 -14.91
CA GLU A 101 -11.57 9.51 -16.24
C GLU A 101 -10.86 8.26 -16.79
N LEU A 102 -9.55 8.14 -16.54
CA LEU A 102 -8.69 7.14 -17.19
C LEU A 102 -8.36 5.94 -16.29
N VAL A 103 -8.14 6.11 -14.98
CA VAL A 103 -7.60 5.04 -14.11
C VAL A 103 -8.64 4.48 -13.14
N LEU A 104 -9.44 5.36 -12.52
CA LEU A 104 -10.46 4.97 -11.54
C LEU A 104 -11.41 3.86 -12.02
N PRO A 105 -11.89 3.83 -13.28
CA PRO A 105 -12.76 2.75 -13.76
C PRO A 105 -12.11 1.37 -13.67
N PHE A 106 -10.82 1.27 -13.92
CA PHE A 106 -10.05 0.03 -13.85
C PHE A 106 -9.80 -0.40 -12.40
N HIS A 107 -9.48 0.53 -11.51
CA HIS A 107 -9.37 0.25 -10.08
C HIS A 107 -10.70 -0.28 -9.51
N ARG A 108 -11.82 0.39 -9.82
CA ARG A 108 -13.16 -0.10 -9.43
C ARG A 108 -13.44 -1.52 -9.94
N ARG A 109 -13.08 -1.80 -11.18
CA ARG A 109 -13.27 -3.13 -11.75
C ARG A 109 -12.45 -4.16 -11.00
N ILE A 110 -11.16 -3.92 -10.73
CA ILE A 110 -10.31 -4.84 -9.99
C ILE A 110 -10.94 -5.12 -8.61
N VAL A 111 -11.29 -4.09 -7.86
CA VAL A 111 -11.86 -4.26 -6.51
C VAL A 111 -13.20 -5.03 -6.57
N ARG A 112 -14.10 -4.67 -7.49
CA ARG A 112 -15.43 -5.29 -7.59
C ARG A 112 -15.40 -6.76 -7.98
N GLU A 113 -14.43 -7.17 -8.79
CA GLU A 113 -14.32 -8.55 -9.28
C GLU A 113 -13.68 -9.52 -8.29
N LEU A 114 -13.16 -9.00 -7.17
CA LEU A 114 -12.48 -9.76 -6.13
C LEU A 114 -13.36 -9.78 -4.86
N ARG A 115 -13.39 -10.93 -4.16
CA ARG A 115 -14.24 -11.15 -2.98
C ARG A 115 -13.50 -11.00 -1.65
N VAL A 116 -12.30 -10.46 -1.68
CA VAL A 116 -11.45 -10.22 -0.52
C VAL A 116 -11.01 -8.76 -0.50
N PRO A 117 -10.64 -8.20 0.65
CA PRO A 117 -10.15 -6.82 0.72
C PRO A 117 -8.98 -6.58 -0.23
N VAL A 118 -9.04 -5.50 -1.00
CA VAL A 118 -7.95 -5.03 -1.86
C VAL A 118 -7.41 -3.75 -1.29
N LEU A 119 -6.11 -3.70 -1.06
CA LEU A 119 -5.37 -2.52 -0.61
C LEU A 119 -4.70 -1.89 -1.83
N TRP A 120 -4.63 -0.58 -1.88
CA TRP A 120 -3.86 0.15 -2.88
C TRP A 120 -2.50 0.56 -2.31
N HIS A 121 -1.43 0.22 -2.98
CA HIS A 121 -0.09 0.76 -2.70
C HIS A 121 0.31 1.74 -3.78
N SER A 122 0.78 2.90 -3.35
CA SER A 122 1.44 3.88 -4.20
C SER A 122 2.47 4.65 -3.39
N ASP A 123 3.61 4.87 -4.00
CA ASP A 123 4.59 5.82 -3.50
C ASP A 123 4.14 7.27 -3.76
N GLY A 124 4.80 8.22 -3.11
CA GLY A 124 4.60 9.64 -3.30
C GLY A 124 3.38 10.24 -2.59
N ASN A 125 3.02 11.45 -2.97
CA ASN A 125 1.90 12.18 -2.40
C ASN A 125 0.60 11.89 -3.16
N ILE A 126 -0.12 10.88 -2.70
CA ILE A 126 -1.42 10.48 -3.26
C ILE A 126 -2.61 11.09 -2.53
N GLU A 127 -2.40 12.00 -1.58
CA GLU A 127 -3.51 12.56 -0.79
C GLU A 127 -4.65 13.13 -1.65
N PRO A 128 -4.39 13.85 -2.78
CA PRO A 128 -5.47 14.31 -3.68
C PRO A 128 -6.27 13.17 -4.34
N LEU A 129 -5.68 11.97 -4.45
CA LEU A 129 -6.34 10.80 -5.06
C LEU A 129 -7.04 9.90 -4.03
N MET A 130 -6.84 10.09 -2.73
CA MET A 130 -7.45 9.26 -1.70
C MET A 130 -8.99 9.23 -1.73
N PRO A 131 -9.72 10.32 -2.06
CA PRO A 131 -11.16 10.23 -2.28
C PRO A 131 -11.55 9.22 -3.37
N MET A 132 -10.71 9.08 -4.40
CA MET A 132 -10.93 8.10 -5.46
C MET A 132 -10.55 6.68 -5.06
N ALA A 133 -9.65 6.50 -4.08
CA ALA A 133 -9.42 5.19 -3.47
C ALA A 133 -10.68 4.69 -2.72
N VAL A 134 -11.32 5.56 -1.95
CA VAL A 134 -12.62 5.27 -1.30
C VAL A 134 -13.68 4.94 -2.36
N GLU A 135 -13.78 5.77 -3.40
CA GLU A 135 -14.77 5.61 -4.48
C GLU A 135 -14.54 4.32 -5.30
N ALA A 136 -13.30 3.88 -5.44
CA ALA A 136 -12.96 2.60 -6.08
C ALA A 136 -13.35 1.39 -5.22
N GLY A 137 -13.53 1.58 -3.92
CA GLY A 137 -13.86 0.53 -2.97
C GLY A 137 -12.63 -0.19 -2.39
N PHE A 138 -11.44 0.43 -2.44
CA PHE A 138 -10.28 -0.12 -1.74
C PHE A 138 -10.54 -0.20 -0.23
N ALA A 139 -10.10 -1.30 0.39
CA ALA A 139 -10.21 -1.47 1.84
C ALA A 139 -9.18 -0.65 2.62
N GLY A 140 -8.09 -0.26 1.98
CA GLY A 140 -7.04 0.53 2.61
C GLY A 140 -5.97 0.99 1.62
N VAL A 141 -5.05 1.80 2.13
CA VAL A 141 -3.96 2.41 1.34
C VAL A 141 -2.63 2.21 2.07
N HIS A 142 -1.62 1.72 1.35
CA HIS A 142 -0.24 1.54 1.80
C HIS A 142 0.71 2.53 1.10
N GLY A 143 1.81 2.84 1.79
CA GLY A 143 2.82 3.80 1.41
C GLY A 143 2.81 4.95 2.42
N LEU A 144 1.98 5.96 2.18
CA LEU A 144 1.79 7.12 3.07
C LEU A 144 3.12 7.78 3.44
N GLU A 145 3.95 8.04 2.45
CA GLU A 145 5.35 8.42 2.61
C GLU A 145 5.54 9.78 3.31
N PRO A 146 6.17 9.83 4.52
CA PRO A 146 6.39 11.11 5.23
C PRO A 146 7.21 12.10 4.43
N ALA A 147 8.17 11.63 3.62
CA ALA A 147 9.00 12.47 2.76
C ALA A 147 8.20 13.14 1.64
N ALA A 148 7.03 12.62 1.29
CA ALA A 148 6.06 13.18 0.35
C ALA A 148 4.92 13.94 1.06
N ALA A 149 5.14 14.42 2.27
CA ALA A 149 4.19 15.17 3.09
C ALA A 149 2.89 14.41 3.44
N MET A 150 2.89 13.08 3.38
CA MET A 150 1.76 12.25 3.80
C MET A 150 1.68 12.24 5.34
N ASN A 151 0.91 13.17 5.90
CA ASN A 151 0.76 13.33 7.34
C ASN A 151 -0.26 12.34 7.91
N LEU A 152 0.21 11.34 8.66
CA LEU A 152 -0.62 10.24 9.17
C LEU A 152 -1.80 10.73 10.03
N ALA A 153 -1.58 11.69 10.92
CA ALA A 153 -2.64 12.20 11.79
C ALA A 153 -3.76 12.87 10.98
N ARG A 154 -3.40 13.70 9.97
CA ARG A 154 -4.36 14.34 9.06
C ARG A 154 -5.10 13.30 8.23
N LEU A 155 -4.39 12.35 7.63
CA LEU A 155 -4.99 11.28 6.85
C LEU A 155 -5.92 10.42 7.68
N LYS A 156 -5.55 10.12 8.93
CA LYS A 156 -6.39 9.39 9.88
C LYS A 156 -7.71 10.13 10.18
N GLN A 157 -7.63 11.42 10.39
CA GLN A 157 -8.81 12.26 10.60
C GLN A 157 -9.73 12.29 9.36
N SER A 158 -9.14 12.39 8.17
CA SER A 158 -9.90 12.55 6.91
C SER A 158 -10.45 11.23 6.37
N PHE A 159 -9.69 10.13 6.46
CA PHE A 159 -10.00 8.88 5.75
C PHE A 159 -10.04 7.65 6.65
N GLY A 160 -9.70 7.74 7.93
CA GLY A 160 -9.59 6.57 8.81
C GLY A 160 -10.91 5.88 9.15
N LYS A 161 -12.05 6.40 8.70
CA LYS A 161 -13.36 5.74 8.78
C LYS A 161 -13.65 4.87 7.58
N GLU A 162 -13.13 5.24 6.40
CA GLU A 162 -13.37 4.57 5.13
C GLU A 162 -12.23 3.66 4.71
N LEU A 163 -11.00 3.99 5.09
CA LEU A 163 -9.79 3.28 4.65
C LEU A 163 -8.96 2.80 5.85
N VAL A 164 -8.43 1.60 5.76
CA VAL A 164 -7.31 1.18 6.59
C VAL A 164 -6.05 1.89 6.11
N LEU A 165 -5.41 2.67 6.98
CA LEU A 165 -4.16 3.34 6.67
C LEU A 165 -2.99 2.43 7.04
N ILE A 166 -2.07 2.16 6.09
CA ILE A 166 -0.98 1.22 6.26
C ILE A 166 0.35 1.95 6.01
N GLY A 167 1.20 1.95 6.99
CA GLY A 167 2.45 2.70 7.00
C GLY A 167 2.60 3.36 8.35
N ASN A 168 3.24 4.43 8.52
CA ASN A 168 4.00 5.34 7.64
C ASN A 168 5.37 5.59 8.27
N ILE A 169 6.00 4.46 8.75
CA ILE A 169 7.36 4.55 9.30
C ILE A 169 8.29 5.05 8.20
N ASP A 170 8.96 6.16 8.49
CA ASP A 170 9.92 6.75 7.57
C ASP A 170 11.14 5.84 7.41
N THR A 171 11.33 5.30 6.22
CA THR A 171 12.43 4.39 5.91
C THR A 171 13.82 5.01 6.11
N ARG A 172 13.92 6.35 6.06
CA ARG A 172 15.19 7.06 6.32
C ARG A 172 15.68 6.87 7.75
N VAL A 173 14.77 6.76 8.72
CA VAL A 173 15.12 6.51 10.13
C VAL A 173 15.78 5.12 10.28
N LEU A 174 15.39 4.16 9.45
CA LEU A 174 15.91 2.81 9.47
C LEU A 174 17.30 2.68 8.80
N CYS A 175 17.74 3.68 8.05
CA CYS A 175 19.10 3.71 7.49
C CYS A 175 20.15 4.16 8.53
N GLY A 176 19.73 4.77 9.62
CA GLY A 176 20.59 5.28 10.68
C GLY A 176 20.93 4.24 11.74
N SER A 177 21.75 4.65 12.72
CA SER A 177 22.12 3.85 13.90
C SER A 177 21.43 4.33 15.20
N ASP A 178 20.63 5.39 15.14
CA ASP A 178 19.90 5.93 16.31
C ASP A 178 18.62 5.12 16.59
N LEU A 179 18.76 4.11 17.46
CA LEU A 179 17.63 3.25 17.86
C LEU A 179 16.56 4.01 18.68
N VAL A 180 16.93 5.12 19.33
CA VAL A 180 15.97 5.98 20.04
C VAL A 180 15.09 6.70 19.03
N ALA A 181 15.65 7.18 17.93
CA ALA A 181 14.88 7.76 16.83
C ALA A 181 13.90 6.74 16.22
N VAL A 182 14.31 5.47 16.06
CA VAL A 182 13.44 4.40 15.58
C VAL A 182 12.24 4.21 16.53
N ARG A 183 12.49 4.07 17.84
CA ARG A 183 11.42 3.93 18.84
C ARG A 183 10.45 5.12 18.83
N ARG A 184 10.98 6.33 18.71
CA ARG A 184 10.18 7.55 18.62
C ARG A 184 9.28 7.55 17.39
N GLU A 185 9.80 7.10 16.26
CA GLU A 185 9.06 7.01 15.00
C GLU A 185 7.94 5.96 15.08
N VAL A 186 8.21 4.77 15.61
CA VAL A 186 7.18 3.74 15.86
C VAL A 186 6.09 4.27 16.79
N SER A 187 6.48 4.90 17.91
CA SER A 187 5.52 5.49 18.87
C SER A 187 4.68 6.58 18.24
N ARG A 188 5.27 7.44 17.39
CA ARG A 188 4.54 8.45 16.62
C ARG A 188 3.48 7.80 15.72
N CYS A 189 3.87 6.78 14.98
CA CYS A 189 2.97 6.07 14.06
C CYS A 189 1.79 5.44 14.83
N ILE A 190 2.05 4.74 15.92
CA ILE A 190 1.00 4.14 16.77
C ILE A 190 0.08 5.22 17.34
N THR A 191 0.63 6.28 17.92
CA THR A 191 -0.16 7.35 18.54
C THR A 191 -1.06 8.07 17.53
N GLN A 192 -0.59 8.27 16.30
CA GLN A 192 -1.34 8.99 15.27
C GLN A 192 -2.31 8.10 14.49
N GLY A 193 -1.91 6.85 14.21
CA GLY A 193 -2.67 5.96 13.33
C GLY A 193 -3.62 5.03 14.05
N ALA A 194 -3.23 4.48 15.19
CA ALA A 194 -3.95 3.38 15.82
C ALA A 194 -5.24 3.75 16.58
N PRO A 195 -5.47 4.97 17.11
CA PRO A 195 -6.73 5.28 17.80
C PRO A 195 -7.95 4.95 16.93
N CYS A 196 -8.95 4.31 17.52
CA CYS A 196 -10.19 3.86 16.86
C CYS A 196 -10.00 2.79 15.76
N GLY A 197 -8.88 2.10 15.71
CA GLY A 197 -8.63 1.05 14.71
C GLY A 197 -8.31 1.58 13.29
N SER A 198 -8.60 0.81 12.26
CA SER A 198 -8.35 1.13 10.83
C SER A 198 -6.91 1.60 10.56
N TYR A 199 -5.94 0.93 11.19
CA TYR A 199 -4.52 1.22 11.02
C TYR A 199 -3.68 -0.06 11.11
N MET A 200 -2.70 -0.18 10.23
CA MET A 200 -1.67 -1.21 10.27
C MET A 200 -0.31 -0.53 10.20
N ILE A 201 0.52 -0.74 11.22
CA ILE A 201 1.87 -0.19 11.19
C ILE A 201 2.72 -0.93 10.16
N ALA A 202 3.43 -0.19 9.34
CA ALA A 202 4.38 -0.70 8.36
C ALA A 202 5.41 0.39 8.02
N THR A 203 6.48 0.02 7.35
CA THR A 203 7.34 0.99 6.67
C THR A 203 6.57 1.67 5.53
N CYS A 204 6.89 2.93 5.20
CA CYS A 204 6.24 3.61 4.08
C CYS A 204 6.64 3.04 2.71
N ASN A 205 7.71 2.26 2.64
CA ASN A 205 8.21 1.59 1.45
C ASN A 205 8.89 0.26 1.82
N SER A 206 9.43 -0.46 0.86
CA SER A 206 10.12 -1.73 1.08
C SER A 206 11.32 -1.61 2.01
N ILE A 207 11.57 -2.65 2.80
CA ILE A 207 12.83 -2.82 3.51
C ILE A 207 13.88 -3.27 2.49
N PHE A 208 14.96 -2.51 2.35
CA PHE A 208 16.00 -2.74 1.35
C PHE A 208 17.40 -2.90 1.98
N ALA A 209 18.36 -3.40 1.20
CA ALA A 209 19.72 -3.74 1.66
C ALA A 209 20.53 -2.57 2.25
N GLY A 210 20.14 -1.31 2.03
CA GLY A 210 20.78 -0.13 2.61
C GLY A 210 20.32 0.23 4.02
N MET A 211 19.30 -0.45 4.57
CA MET A 211 18.84 -0.22 5.93
C MET A 211 19.72 -0.91 6.96
N ASN A 212 19.81 -0.32 8.16
CA ASN A 212 20.53 -0.91 9.28
C ASN A 212 19.72 -2.08 9.89
N PRO A 213 20.22 -3.32 9.88
CA PRO A 213 19.50 -4.46 10.42
C PRO A 213 19.10 -4.31 11.89
N LEU A 214 19.91 -3.61 12.71
CA LEU A 214 19.60 -3.35 14.10
C LEU A 214 18.42 -2.37 14.24
N ALA A 215 18.33 -1.36 13.38
CA ALA A 215 17.21 -0.42 13.34
C ALA A 215 15.91 -1.12 12.92
N VAL A 216 15.98 -2.00 11.93
CA VAL A 216 14.83 -2.82 11.50
C VAL A 216 14.38 -3.77 12.61
N ALA A 217 15.32 -4.45 13.29
CA ALA A 217 14.99 -5.31 14.42
C ALA A 217 14.35 -4.53 15.59
N GLU A 218 14.88 -3.32 15.88
CA GLU A 218 14.33 -2.43 16.90
C GLU A 218 12.91 -1.95 16.57
N MET A 219 12.64 -1.64 15.30
CA MET A 219 11.29 -1.30 14.84
C MET A 219 10.29 -2.40 15.18
N PHE A 220 10.57 -3.66 14.81
CA PHE A 220 9.70 -4.79 15.12
C PHE A 220 9.59 -5.09 16.61
N ARG A 221 10.67 -4.85 17.38
CA ARG A 221 10.63 -5.01 18.84
C ARG A 221 9.72 -3.98 19.48
N CYS A 222 9.89 -2.72 19.11
CA CYS A 222 9.07 -1.62 19.65
C CYS A 222 7.59 -1.78 19.26
N GLU A 223 7.31 -2.18 18.02
CA GLU A 223 5.94 -2.47 17.56
C GLU A 223 5.24 -3.49 18.46
N ARG A 224 5.91 -4.59 18.78
CA ARG A 224 5.37 -5.62 19.70
C ARG A 224 5.17 -5.12 21.12
N GLU A 225 5.94 -4.13 21.57
CA GLU A 225 5.79 -3.55 22.92
C GLU A 225 4.58 -2.60 23.02
N VAL A 226 4.31 -1.82 21.97
CA VAL A 226 3.34 -0.71 22.04
C VAL A 226 2.14 -0.85 21.10
N GLY A 227 2.14 -1.81 20.19
CA GLY A 227 1.16 -1.94 19.10
C GLY A 227 -0.07 -2.77 19.41
N PHE A 228 -0.23 -3.30 20.63
CA PHE A 228 -1.38 -4.12 21.02
C PHE A 228 -2.54 -3.28 21.58
N TYR A 229 -3.76 -3.69 21.26
CA TYR A 229 -4.95 -3.11 21.86
C TYR A 229 -5.30 -3.83 23.19
N PRO A 230 -5.83 -3.10 24.22
CA PRO A 230 -5.99 -1.65 24.23
C PRO A 230 -4.64 -0.91 24.21
N LEU A 231 -4.57 0.20 23.47
CA LEU A 231 -3.35 1.00 23.41
C LEU A 231 -3.00 1.49 24.82
N ARG A 232 -1.75 1.25 25.24
CA ARG A 232 -1.25 1.80 26.51
C ARG A 232 -1.13 3.30 26.38
N THR A 233 -1.92 4.03 27.15
CA THR A 233 -1.75 5.48 27.27
C THR A 233 -0.60 5.74 28.25
N ASN A 234 0.15 6.83 28.06
CA ASN A 234 1.22 7.27 28.99
C ASN A 234 0.70 7.55 30.43
N ARG A 235 -0.56 7.25 30.72
CA ARG A 235 -1.21 7.43 32.03
C ARG A 235 -1.41 6.12 32.81
N ASP A 236 -1.13 4.96 32.23
CA ASP A 236 -1.20 3.70 32.92
C ASP A 236 0.19 3.39 33.49
N PRO A 237 0.43 3.58 34.80
CA PRO A 237 1.61 3.02 35.48
C PRO A 237 1.49 1.50 35.35
N GLY A 238 2.50 0.88 34.72
CA GLY A 238 2.56 -0.58 34.66
C GLY A 238 2.47 -1.22 36.04
N PRO A 239 2.12 -2.52 36.11
CA PRO A 239 2.07 -3.24 37.33
C PRO A 239 3.41 -3.27 38.07
#